data_866db90311a85e715ac9f8e755a60889
#
_entry.id   866db90311a85e715ac9f8e755a60889
#
_cell.length_a   1.000
_cell.length_b   1.000
_cell.length_c   1.000
_cell.angle_alpha   90.00
_cell.angle_beta   90.00
_cell.angle_gamma   90.00
#
_symmetry.space_group_name_H-M   'P 1'
#
loop_
_entity.id
_entity.type
_entity.pdbx_description
1 polymer ?
#
loop_
_entity_poly.entity_id
_entity_poly.type
_entity_poly.pdbx_seq_one_letter_code
_entity_poly.pdbx_strand_id
1 'polypeptide(L)'
;KQILILLIVFFVVFSCDNNQNHHSEGGISSKNNSKKQESFGIVIHGGAGTILKKNMTDSLETAYLEKLEEAIKIGHTILSKGGTSLKAVTATINIMEDSPLFNAGKGAVFTHEETNELDASIMDGATLNAGAVSGVKHIKNPIDLALSVMNDSPHVMLSGEGAEEFAREQGFKMTDPSYFY
;
A
#
# COMPACT_ATOMS: atom_id res chain seq x y z
N LYS A 1 59.03 17.97 -7.34
CA LYS A 1 58.69 18.76 -6.15
C LYS A 1 57.54 19.68 -6.52
N GLN A 2 56.32 19.29 -6.19
CA GLN A 2 55.12 20.14 -6.26
C GLN A 2 54.59 20.29 -4.84
N ILE A 3 54.49 21.53 -4.41
CA ILE A 3 54.02 21.96 -3.09
C ILE A 3 52.51 22.05 -3.19
N LEU A 4 51.81 21.24 -2.41
CA LEU A 4 50.35 21.27 -2.26
C LEU A 4 49.99 22.31 -1.18
N ILE A 5 49.35 23.41 -1.59
CA ILE A 5 48.87 24.45 -0.68
C ILE A 5 47.47 24.07 -0.25
N LEU A 6 47.29 23.75 1.02
CA LEU A 6 46.00 23.45 1.67
C LEU A 6 45.40 24.77 2.17
N LEU A 7 44.32 25.20 1.56
CA LEU A 7 43.55 26.39 1.95
C LEU A 7 42.46 25.98 2.95
N ILE A 8 42.69 26.27 4.23
CA ILE A 8 41.72 26.10 5.30
C ILE A 8 40.88 27.38 5.39
N VAL A 9 39.60 27.29 5.04
CA VAL A 9 38.63 28.36 5.25
C VAL A 9 37.96 28.19 6.61
N PHE A 10 38.23 29.14 7.50
CA PHE A 10 37.63 29.21 8.83
C PHE A 10 36.30 29.98 8.72
N PHE A 11 35.16 29.31 8.96
CA PHE A 11 33.88 29.98 9.14
C PHE A 11 33.68 30.34 10.61
N VAL A 12 33.69 31.64 10.90
CA VAL A 12 33.33 32.18 12.21
C VAL A 12 31.84 32.47 12.21
N VAL A 13 31.06 31.71 12.99
CA VAL A 13 29.67 32.01 13.27
C VAL A 13 29.57 32.94 14.46
N PHE A 14 29.14 34.18 14.24
CA PHE A 14 28.75 35.09 15.31
C PHE A 14 27.37 34.69 15.82
N SER A 15 27.31 34.23 17.08
CA SER A 15 26.12 34.09 17.84
C SER A 15 25.83 35.41 18.58
N CYS A 16 24.72 36.07 18.28
CA CYS A 16 24.23 37.20 19.06
C CYS A 16 23.28 36.68 20.14
N ASP A 17 23.75 36.64 21.37
CA ASP A 17 22.91 36.55 22.57
C ASP A 17 22.26 37.91 22.83
N ASN A 18 20.93 37.95 22.83
CA ASN A 18 20.18 39.11 23.30
C ASN A 18 19.30 38.68 24.47
N ASN A 19 19.85 38.85 25.67
CA ASN A 19 19.18 38.60 26.95
C ASN A 19 18.46 39.91 27.35
N GLN A 20 17.13 39.91 27.27
CA GLN A 20 16.33 40.94 27.96
C GLN A 20 15.30 40.24 28.86
N ASN A 21 15.57 40.32 30.15
CA ASN A 21 14.65 39.99 31.20
C ASN A 21 13.47 40.97 31.20
N HIS A 22 12.25 40.48 31.03
CA HIS A 22 11.04 41.16 31.54
C HIS A 22 10.19 40.17 32.33
N HIS A 23 10.10 40.45 33.63
CA HIS A 23 9.09 39.86 34.51
C HIS A 23 7.70 40.33 34.07
N SER A 24 6.75 39.42 33.91
CA SER A 24 5.33 39.61 34.18
C SER A 24 4.59 38.29 34.27
N GLU A 25 4.10 38.04 35.43
CA GLU A 25 2.87 37.39 35.90
C GLU A 25 2.18 36.27 35.11
N GLY A 26 1.78 35.30 35.91
CA GLY A 26 1.10 34.04 35.62
C GLY A 26 -0.09 34.13 34.65
N GLY A 27 0.05 33.35 33.60
CA GLY A 27 -1.05 32.87 32.81
C GLY A 27 -0.86 31.39 32.60
N ILE A 28 -1.77 30.58 33.14
CA ILE A 28 -1.85 29.12 32.86
C ILE A 28 -2.23 28.98 31.39
N SER A 29 -1.22 28.95 30.55
CA SER A 29 -1.41 28.59 29.13
C SER A 29 -1.61 27.09 29.04
N SER A 30 -2.85 26.67 29.02
CA SER A 30 -3.24 25.34 28.56
C SER A 30 -2.66 25.14 27.16
N LYS A 31 -1.52 24.46 27.08
CA LYS A 31 -1.01 23.95 25.80
C LYS A 31 -2.02 22.93 25.29
N ASN A 32 -3.00 23.40 24.52
CA ASN A 32 -3.74 22.53 23.61
C ASN A 32 -2.73 21.93 22.64
N ASN A 33 -2.20 20.78 22.99
CA ASN A 33 -1.51 19.88 22.07
C ASN A 33 -2.58 19.29 21.14
N SER A 34 -3.12 20.11 20.26
CA SER A 34 -3.80 19.60 19.08
C SER A 34 -2.72 18.87 18.27
N LYS A 35 -2.67 17.55 18.38
CA LYS A 35 -1.92 16.72 17.43
C LYS A 35 -2.32 17.22 16.05
N LYS A 36 -1.40 17.84 15.32
CA LYS A 36 -1.59 18.20 13.92
C LYS A 36 -1.91 16.90 13.22
N GLN A 37 -3.16 16.70 12.86
CA GLN A 37 -3.60 15.54 12.12
C GLN A 37 -2.84 15.59 10.80
N GLU A 38 -1.96 14.64 10.58
CA GLU A 38 -1.22 14.55 9.32
C GLU A 38 -2.24 14.37 8.20
N SER A 39 -2.14 15.18 7.16
CA SER A 39 -2.98 15.06 5.99
C SER A 39 -2.57 13.81 5.22
N PHE A 40 -3.52 12.94 4.93
CA PHE A 40 -3.30 11.76 4.10
C PHE A 40 -4.30 11.77 2.93
N GLY A 41 -4.01 11.00 1.90
CA GLY A 41 -4.91 10.76 0.79
C GLY A 41 -4.88 9.28 0.43
N ILE A 42 -6.00 8.79 -0.12
CA ILE A 42 -6.11 7.46 -0.71
C ILE A 42 -6.86 7.58 -2.04
N VAL A 43 -6.35 6.89 -3.05
CA VAL A 43 -6.98 6.76 -4.35
C VAL A 43 -6.99 5.29 -4.72
N ILE A 44 -8.10 4.83 -5.29
CA ILE A 44 -8.24 3.47 -5.80
C ILE A 44 -8.59 3.49 -7.28
N HIS A 45 -8.27 2.40 -7.97
CA HIS A 45 -8.61 2.16 -9.37
C HIS A 45 -9.35 0.82 -9.46
N GLY A 46 -10.58 0.84 -9.95
CA GLY A 46 -11.46 -0.34 -10.01
C GLY A 46 -11.23 -1.25 -11.21
N GLY A 47 -10.21 -0.99 -12.03
CA GLY A 47 -9.93 -1.75 -13.24
C GLY A 47 -10.16 -0.94 -14.51
N ALA A 48 -9.74 -1.52 -15.64
CA ALA A 48 -9.96 -0.99 -16.98
C ALA A 48 -10.63 -2.04 -17.86
N GLY A 49 -11.14 -1.65 -19.02
CA GLY A 49 -11.77 -2.55 -19.98
C GLY A 49 -13.18 -2.13 -20.34
N THR A 50 -14.09 -3.08 -20.49
CA THR A 50 -15.45 -2.85 -20.97
C THR A 50 -16.44 -2.31 -19.92
N ILE A 51 -15.95 -1.65 -18.88
CA ILE A 51 -16.74 -1.03 -17.80
C ILE A 51 -17.41 0.25 -18.35
N LEU A 52 -18.31 0.06 -19.30
CA LEU A 52 -19.06 1.18 -19.88
C LEU A 52 -20.48 1.16 -19.28
N LYS A 53 -20.93 2.29 -18.76
CA LYS A 53 -22.28 2.45 -18.21
C LYS A 53 -23.38 1.92 -19.13
N LYS A 54 -23.27 2.13 -20.45
CA LYS A 54 -24.21 1.62 -21.45
C LYS A 54 -24.32 0.09 -21.51
N ASN A 55 -23.31 -0.62 -20.97
CA ASN A 55 -23.25 -2.10 -20.95
C ASN A 55 -23.59 -2.69 -19.57
N MET A 56 -23.91 -1.83 -18.60
CA MET A 56 -24.25 -2.24 -17.23
C MET A 56 -25.75 -2.11 -16.98
N THR A 57 -26.29 -3.02 -16.21
CA THR A 57 -27.57 -2.81 -15.55
C THR A 57 -27.39 -1.86 -14.35
N ASP A 58 -28.46 -1.17 -13.95
CA ASP A 58 -28.41 -0.28 -12.77
C ASP A 58 -28.01 -1.06 -11.49
N SER A 59 -28.44 -2.31 -11.39
CA SER A 59 -28.04 -3.20 -10.28
C SER A 59 -26.55 -3.50 -10.28
N LEU A 60 -25.93 -3.74 -11.44
CA LEU A 60 -24.50 -4.01 -11.55
C LEU A 60 -23.68 -2.74 -11.27
N GLU A 61 -24.11 -1.59 -11.79
CA GLU A 61 -23.48 -0.30 -11.48
C GLU A 61 -23.49 -0.04 -9.96
N THR A 62 -24.65 -0.25 -9.32
CA THR A 62 -24.79 -0.10 -7.86
C THR A 62 -23.81 -1.03 -7.12
N ALA A 63 -23.74 -2.30 -7.51
CA ALA A 63 -22.83 -3.27 -6.88
C ALA A 63 -21.35 -2.85 -6.99
N TYR A 64 -20.92 -2.31 -8.15
CA TYR A 64 -19.56 -1.77 -8.32
C TYR A 64 -19.30 -0.57 -7.40
N LEU A 65 -20.23 0.39 -7.36
CA LEU A 65 -20.10 1.59 -6.55
C LEU A 65 -20.03 1.25 -5.05
N GLU A 66 -20.91 0.37 -4.57
CA GLU A 66 -20.94 -0.08 -3.17
C GLU A 66 -19.62 -0.79 -2.80
N LYS A 67 -19.11 -1.65 -3.67
CA LYS A 67 -17.87 -2.39 -3.40
C LYS A 67 -16.62 -1.47 -3.42
N LEU A 68 -16.57 -0.51 -4.33
CA LEU A 68 -15.52 0.51 -4.35
C LEU A 68 -15.58 1.41 -3.11
N GLU A 69 -16.78 1.79 -2.68
CA GLU A 69 -16.98 2.57 -1.46
C GLU A 69 -16.54 1.80 -0.21
N GLU A 70 -16.87 0.50 -0.11
CA GLU A 70 -16.39 -0.38 0.95
C GLU A 70 -14.87 -0.42 0.99
N ALA A 71 -14.23 -0.66 -0.16
CA ALA A 71 -12.79 -0.77 -0.28
C ALA A 71 -12.07 0.53 0.14
N ILE A 72 -12.52 1.68 -0.36
CA ILE A 72 -11.89 2.97 -0.02
C ILE A 72 -12.12 3.36 1.45
N LYS A 73 -13.28 3.04 2.02
CA LYS A 73 -13.59 3.30 3.43
C LYS A 73 -12.69 2.52 4.39
N ILE A 74 -12.37 1.27 4.07
CA ILE A 74 -11.44 0.45 4.86
C ILE A 74 -10.07 1.12 4.90
N GLY A 75 -9.48 1.44 3.74
CA GLY A 75 -8.18 2.10 3.66
C GLY A 75 -8.16 3.46 4.35
N HIS A 76 -9.18 4.29 4.10
CA HIS A 76 -9.33 5.60 4.76
C HIS A 76 -9.40 5.46 6.29
N THR A 77 -10.14 4.48 6.79
CA THR A 77 -10.29 4.24 8.22
C THR A 77 -8.96 3.86 8.87
N ILE A 78 -8.14 3.06 8.19
CA ILE A 78 -6.81 2.69 8.67
C ILE A 78 -5.92 3.95 8.77
N LEU A 79 -5.89 4.77 7.71
CA LEU A 79 -5.07 6.00 7.69
C LEU A 79 -5.55 7.03 8.71
N SER A 80 -6.85 7.24 8.86
CA SER A 80 -7.41 8.19 9.84
C SER A 80 -7.11 7.82 11.30
N LYS A 81 -6.84 6.54 11.56
CA LYS A 81 -6.40 6.03 12.88
C LYS A 81 -4.87 6.01 13.04
N GLY A 82 -4.12 6.58 12.10
CA GLY A 82 -2.65 6.59 12.12
C GLY A 82 -2.01 5.27 11.69
N GLY A 83 -2.73 4.41 10.98
CA GLY A 83 -2.17 3.20 10.36
C GLY A 83 -1.28 3.53 9.17
N THR A 84 -0.43 2.57 8.78
CA THR A 84 0.51 2.74 7.67
C THR A 84 -0.16 2.67 6.30
N SER A 85 0.44 3.30 5.29
CA SER A 85 0.00 3.22 3.89
C SER A 85 -0.04 1.79 3.38
N LEU A 86 0.95 0.96 3.71
CA LEU A 86 0.98 -0.45 3.32
C LEU A 86 -0.24 -1.22 3.85
N LYS A 87 -0.59 -1.03 5.14
CA LYS A 87 -1.79 -1.65 5.72
C LYS A 87 -3.07 -1.18 5.03
N ALA A 88 -3.16 0.12 4.72
CA ALA A 88 -4.33 0.68 4.06
C ALA A 88 -4.48 0.13 2.64
N VAL A 89 -3.40 0.10 1.86
CA VAL A 89 -3.38 -0.44 0.49
C VAL A 89 -3.76 -1.92 0.47
N THR A 90 -3.08 -2.73 1.29
CA THR A 90 -3.34 -4.18 1.36
C THR A 90 -4.80 -4.48 1.72
N ALA A 91 -5.32 -3.85 2.78
CA ALA A 91 -6.70 -4.07 3.22
C ALA A 91 -7.73 -3.60 2.17
N THR A 92 -7.44 -2.51 1.44
CA THR A 92 -8.30 -2.02 0.36
C THR A 92 -8.33 -3.01 -0.82
N ILE A 93 -7.17 -3.53 -1.22
CA ILE A 93 -7.06 -4.48 -2.32
C ILE A 93 -7.72 -5.81 -1.95
N ASN A 94 -7.57 -6.29 -0.71
CA ASN A 94 -8.23 -7.53 -0.25
C ASN A 94 -9.75 -7.48 -0.43
N ILE A 95 -10.41 -6.33 -0.19
CA ILE A 95 -11.86 -6.17 -0.46
C ILE A 95 -12.18 -6.37 -1.94
N MET A 96 -11.29 -5.91 -2.83
CA MET A 96 -11.48 -6.04 -4.27
C MET A 96 -11.17 -7.46 -4.74
N GLU A 97 -10.10 -8.09 -4.23
CA GLU A 97 -9.73 -9.48 -4.53
C GLU A 97 -10.77 -10.49 -4.03
N ASP A 98 -11.47 -10.20 -2.94
CA ASP A 98 -12.53 -11.06 -2.41
C ASP A 98 -13.87 -10.89 -3.15
N SER A 99 -13.94 -9.99 -4.13
CA SER A 99 -15.15 -9.68 -4.90
C SER A 99 -15.07 -10.23 -6.33
N PRO A 100 -16.14 -10.86 -6.84
CA PRO A 100 -16.17 -11.31 -8.23
C PRO A 100 -16.33 -10.16 -9.25
N LEU A 101 -16.45 -8.92 -8.79
CA LEU A 101 -16.68 -7.75 -9.65
C LEU A 101 -15.42 -7.24 -10.35
N PHE A 102 -14.24 -7.56 -9.83
CA PHE A 102 -12.96 -7.06 -10.35
C PHE A 102 -12.14 -8.19 -10.96
N ASN A 103 -11.35 -7.86 -11.99
CA ASN A 103 -10.37 -8.80 -12.53
C ASN A 103 -9.16 -8.89 -11.56
N ALA A 104 -9.40 -9.47 -10.39
CA ALA A 104 -8.44 -9.68 -9.31
C ALA A 104 -8.99 -10.75 -8.36
N GLY A 105 -8.15 -11.63 -7.84
CA GLY A 105 -8.57 -12.65 -6.89
C GLY A 105 -9.79 -13.44 -7.39
N LYS A 106 -10.90 -13.38 -6.63
CA LYS A 106 -12.12 -14.15 -6.91
C LYS A 106 -12.75 -13.87 -8.28
N GLY A 107 -12.54 -12.68 -8.84
CA GLY A 107 -13.10 -12.28 -10.14
C GLY A 107 -12.09 -12.35 -11.28
N ALA A 108 -10.94 -13.00 -11.08
CA ALA A 108 -9.90 -13.09 -12.10
C ALA A 108 -10.41 -13.77 -13.37
N VAL A 109 -9.99 -13.23 -14.51
CA VAL A 109 -10.32 -13.82 -15.82
C VAL A 109 -9.61 -15.16 -16.02
N PHE A 110 -10.15 -15.97 -16.93
CA PHE A 110 -9.53 -17.24 -17.32
C PHE A 110 -8.34 -17.04 -18.25
N THR A 111 -7.35 -17.91 -18.09
CA THR A 111 -6.29 -18.12 -19.08
C THR A 111 -6.82 -18.88 -20.29
N HIS A 112 -5.96 -19.09 -21.30
CA HIS A 112 -6.29 -19.94 -22.44
C HIS A 112 -6.61 -21.39 -22.04
N GLU A 113 -6.01 -21.87 -20.97
CA GLU A 113 -6.20 -23.21 -20.42
C GLU A 113 -7.41 -23.31 -19.46
N GLU A 114 -8.27 -22.30 -19.44
CA GLU A 114 -9.46 -22.23 -18.58
C GLU A 114 -9.13 -22.31 -17.08
N THR A 115 -7.97 -21.78 -16.69
CA THR A 115 -7.56 -21.63 -15.28
C THR A 115 -7.45 -20.15 -14.92
N ASN A 116 -7.41 -19.84 -13.63
CA ASN A 116 -7.13 -18.47 -13.17
C ASN A 116 -5.67 -18.39 -12.72
N GLU A 117 -4.97 -17.37 -13.19
CA GLU A 117 -3.62 -16.99 -12.77
C GLU A 117 -3.65 -15.56 -12.25
N LEU A 118 -3.06 -15.34 -11.10
CA LEU A 118 -3.16 -14.12 -10.35
C LEU A 118 -1.81 -13.44 -10.22
N ASP A 119 -1.82 -12.12 -10.33
CA ASP A 119 -0.65 -11.26 -10.18
C ASP A 119 -0.94 -10.18 -9.15
N ALA A 120 0.07 -9.77 -8.40
CA ALA A 120 0.00 -8.61 -7.51
C ALA A 120 1.37 -7.97 -7.34
N SER A 121 1.38 -6.68 -7.05
CA SER A 121 2.59 -5.97 -6.67
C SER A 121 2.29 -4.89 -5.64
N ILE A 122 3.26 -4.61 -4.78
CA ILE A 122 3.19 -3.58 -3.77
C ILE A 122 4.54 -2.87 -3.65
N MET A 123 4.51 -1.58 -3.31
CA MET A 123 5.70 -0.78 -3.09
C MET A 123 5.50 0.14 -1.89
N ASP A 124 6.52 0.25 -1.05
CA ASP A 124 6.60 1.25 0.00
C ASP A 124 7.29 2.52 -0.52
N GLY A 125 6.55 3.62 -0.61
CA GLY A 125 7.08 4.89 -1.09
C GLY A 125 8.12 5.54 -0.17
N ALA A 126 8.20 5.14 1.09
CA ALA A 126 9.17 5.69 2.05
C ALA A 126 10.55 5.03 1.90
N THR A 127 10.59 3.73 1.69
CA THR A 127 11.84 2.94 1.61
C THR A 127 12.20 2.54 0.18
N LEU A 128 11.24 2.64 -0.75
CA LEU A 128 11.30 2.14 -2.13
C LEU A 128 11.42 0.61 -2.21
N ASN A 129 11.18 -0.10 -1.12
CA ASN A 129 11.06 -1.55 -1.14
C ASN A 129 9.82 -1.96 -1.93
N ALA A 130 9.93 -3.04 -2.67
CA ALA A 130 8.83 -3.57 -3.46
C ALA A 130 8.75 -5.09 -3.36
N GLY A 131 7.56 -5.62 -3.57
CA GLY A 131 7.33 -7.06 -3.69
C GLY A 131 6.28 -7.34 -4.74
N ALA A 132 6.44 -8.44 -5.46
CA ALA A 132 5.50 -8.84 -6.49
C ALA A 132 5.39 -10.37 -6.58
N VAL A 133 4.23 -10.81 -7.04
CA VAL A 133 3.98 -12.20 -7.42
C VAL A 133 3.29 -12.25 -8.77
N SER A 134 3.53 -13.29 -9.55
CA SER A 134 2.89 -13.49 -10.85
C SER A 134 2.58 -14.97 -11.10
N GLY A 135 1.44 -15.23 -11.75
CA GLY A 135 1.03 -16.57 -12.16
C GLY A 135 0.74 -17.53 -11.01
N VAL A 136 0.31 -17.02 -9.84
CA VAL A 136 -0.10 -17.88 -8.72
C VAL A 136 -1.56 -18.31 -8.90
N LYS A 137 -1.87 -19.56 -8.50
CA LYS A 137 -3.17 -20.20 -8.77
C LYS A 137 -3.93 -20.58 -7.49
N HIS A 138 -3.23 -20.64 -6.35
CA HIS A 138 -3.79 -21.14 -5.09
C HIS A 138 -3.70 -20.12 -3.95
N ILE A 139 -3.49 -18.85 -4.27
CA ILE A 139 -3.36 -17.77 -3.29
C ILE A 139 -4.62 -16.92 -3.30
N LYS A 140 -5.38 -16.93 -2.21
CA LYS A 140 -6.66 -16.21 -2.12
C LYS A 140 -6.49 -14.72 -2.38
N ASN A 141 -5.50 -14.13 -1.72
CA ASN A 141 -5.20 -12.70 -1.80
C ASN A 141 -3.73 -12.51 -2.23
N PRO A 142 -3.46 -12.39 -3.53
CA PRO A 142 -2.11 -12.22 -4.04
C PRO A 142 -1.37 -11.00 -3.50
N ILE A 143 -2.09 -9.93 -3.13
CA ILE A 143 -1.48 -8.73 -2.54
C ILE A 143 -0.80 -9.02 -1.20
N ASP A 144 -1.36 -9.93 -0.39
CA ASP A 144 -0.75 -10.32 0.88
C ASP A 144 0.56 -11.09 0.64
N LEU A 145 0.59 -11.94 -0.39
CA LEU A 145 1.81 -12.65 -0.75
C LEU A 145 2.86 -11.69 -1.34
N ALA A 146 2.45 -10.70 -2.15
CA ALA A 146 3.35 -9.67 -2.66
C ALA A 146 3.98 -8.86 -1.51
N LEU A 147 3.20 -8.54 -0.47
CA LEU A 147 3.69 -7.90 0.75
C LEU A 147 4.70 -8.79 1.50
N SER A 148 4.43 -10.08 1.60
CA SER A 148 5.36 -11.03 2.22
C SER A 148 6.65 -11.17 1.41
N VAL A 149 6.59 -11.18 0.07
CA VAL A 149 7.79 -11.16 -0.78
C VAL A 149 8.64 -9.93 -0.48
N MET A 150 8.02 -8.75 -0.34
CA MET A 150 8.73 -7.51 -0.01
C MET A 150 9.41 -7.54 1.36
N ASN A 151 8.75 -8.15 2.37
CA ASN A 151 9.21 -8.08 3.76
C ASN A 151 10.11 -9.26 4.16
N ASP A 152 9.85 -10.45 3.61
CA ASP A 152 10.33 -11.72 4.16
C ASP A 152 11.21 -12.48 3.16
N SER A 153 11.47 -11.91 1.97
CA SER A 153 12.36 -12.51 0.98
C SER A 153 13.47 -11.55 0.52
N PRO A 154 14.59 -12.07 0.00
CA PRO A 154 15.62 -11.25 -0.64
C PRO A 154 15.25 -10.83 -2.06
N HIS A 155 14.10 -11.27 -2.59
CA HIS A 155 13.65 -11.05 -3.95
C HIS A 155 12.63 -9.91 -4.01
N VAL A 156 12.57 -9.23 -5.15
CA VAL A 156 11.52 -8.25 -5.44
C VAL A 156 10.31 -8.93 -6.06
N MET A 157 10.49 -10.08 -6.71
CA MET A 157 9.41 -10.77 -7.41
C MET A 157 9.64 -12.29 -7.36
N LEU A 158 8.56 -13.02 -7.13
CA LEU A 158 8.47 -14.46 -7.29
C LEU A 158 7.36 -14.81 -8.28
N SER A 159 7.42 -15.97 -8.95
CA SER A 159 6.40 -16.35 -9.92
C SER A 159 6.08 -17.82 -9.89
N GLY A 160 4.84 -18.17 -10.31
CA GLY A 160 4.36 -19.53 -10.52
C GLY A 160 4.54 -20.41 -9.28
N GLU A 161 5.00 -21.64 -9.51
CA GLU A 161 5.18 -22.63 -8.44
C GLU A 161 6.18 -22.20 -7.37
N GLY A 162 7.26 -21.49 -7.75
CA GLY A 162 8.22 -20.97 -6.78
C GLY A 162 7.62 -19.92 -5.85
N ALA A 163 6.69 -19.08 -6.33
CA ALA A 163 5.95 -18.15 -5.48
C ALA A 163 5.00 -18.89 -4.52
N GLU A 164 4.38 -19.99 -4.96
CA GLU A 164 3.50 -20.79 -4.12
C GLU A 164 4.27 -21.65 -3.11
N GLU A 165 5.48 -22.10 -3.44
CA GLU A 165 6.38 -22.75 -2.49
C GLU A 165 6.75 -21.81 -1.36
N PHE A 166 7.19 -20.59 -1.70
CA PHE A 166 7.43 -19.53 -0.72
C PHE A 166 6.19 -19.23 0.12
N ALA A 167 5.00 -19.17 -0.50
CA ALA A 167 3.76 -18.96 0.23
C ALA A 167 3.52 -20.05 1.30
N ARG A 168 3.75 -21.34 0.96
CA ARG A 168 3.63 -22.44 1.91
C ARG A 168 4.65 -22.32 3.05
N GLU A 169 5.88 -21.93 2.76
CA GLU A 169 6.92 -21.69 3.76
C GLU A 169 6.55 -20.54 4.72
N GLN A 170 5.90 -19.49 4.19
CA GLN A 170 5.40 -18.37 5.00
C GLN A 170 4.07 -18.69 5.71
N GLY A 171 3.52 -19.89 5.55
CA GLY A 171 2.30 -20.33 6.25
C GLY A 171 1.00 -19.86 5.60
N PHE A 172 1.03 -19.43 4.34
CA PHE A 172 -0.20 -19.11 3.62
C PHE A 172 -1.07 -20.34 3.41
N LYS A 173 -2.37 -20.17 3.60
CA LYS A 173 -3.34 -21.22 3.29
C LYS A 173 -3.54 -21.30 1.78
N MET A 174 -3.30 -22.49 1.23
CA MET A 174 -3.60 -22.73 -0.19
C MET A 174 -5.11 -22.82 -0.41
N THR A 175 -5.57 -22.15 -1.43
CA THR A 175 -6.99 -22.03 -1.81
C THR A 175 -7.28 -22.94 -3.01
N ASP A 176 -8.41 -23.63 -2.99
CA ASP A 176 -8.83 -24.43 -4.13
C ASP A 176 -9.12 -23.51 -5.33
N PRO A 177 -8.63 -23.84 -6.54
CA PRO A 177 -8.87 -23.00 -7.73
C PRO A 177 -10.34 -22.71 -8.03
N SER A 178 -11.26 -23.58 -7.62
CA SER A 178 -12.72 -23.34 -7.79
C SER A 178 -13.25 -22.13 -7.00
N TYR A 179 -12.44 -21.56 -6.12
CA TYR A 179 -12.79 -20.32 -5.42
C TYR A 179 -12.85 -19.11 -6.35
N PHE A 180 -12.07 -19.11 -7.44
CA PHE A 180 -11.87 -17.95 -8.30
C PHE A 180 -12.93 -17.80 -9.41
N TYR A 181 -13.84 -18.77 -9.56
CA TYR A 181 -14.92 -18.77 -10.56
C TYR A 181 -16.23 -19.37 -10.05
#